data_2f42242528de790a3aaee9188a81bdc1
#
_entry.id   2f42242528de790a3aaee9188a81bdc1
#
_cell.length_a   1.000
_cell.length_b   1.000
_cell.length_c   1.000
_cell.angle_alpha   90.00
_cell.angle_beta   90.00
_cell.angle_gamma   90.00
#
_symmetry.space_group_name_H-M   'P 1'
#
loop_
_entity.id
_entity.type
_entity.pdbx_description
1 polymer ?
#
loop_
_entity_poly.entity_id
_entity_poly.type
_entity_poly.pdbx_seq_one_letter_code
_entity_poly.pdbx_strand_id
1 'polypeptide(L)'
;MVLNPVPVVLVTCKNLEGKDNVFTVAWVGTVCSKPPMLSISIRPERLSYDYIKETMEFIINLPSKKQTKEVDFCGVRSGRQIDKIKECAFTLQEGEKVKSSYIKECPVNIECKIKDIIKLGSHDMFIAEVLCSHIDEDLFDEKDKIHFEKANLISYSHGEYFSLSKEAIGKFGYSVMKKRKRVKGG
;
A
#
# COMPACT_ATOMS: atom_id res chain seq x y z
N MET A 1 4.92 -19.50 4.37
CA MET A 1 3.74 -19.05 3.59
C MET A 1 4.10 -19.10 2.12
N VAL A 2 3.24 -19.72 1.30
CA VAL A 2 3.54 -19.98 -0.14
C VAL A 2 2.77 -19.07 -1.10
N LEU A 3 1.83 -18.24 -0.60
CA LEU A 3 1.15 -17.25 -1.43
C LEU A 3 2.12 -16.13 -1.78
N ASN A 4 2.61 -16.13 -3.01
CA ASN A 4 3.58 -15.17 -3.57
C ASN A 4 3.37 -15.02 -5.09
N PRO A 5 3.74 -13.87 -5.68
CA PRO A 5 4.17 -12.66 -4.99
C PRO A 5 3.02 -11.97 -4.27
N VAL A 6 3.35 -11.13 -3.30
CA VAL A 6 2.38 -10.26 -2.61
C VAL A 6 2.77 -8.79 -2.79
N PRO A 7 1.81 -7.86 -2.70
CA PRO A 7 2.16 -6.44 -2.60
C PRO A 7 2.99 -6.20 -1.33
N VAL A 8 3.82 -5.17 -1.35
CA VAL A 8 4.52 -4.69 -0.17
C VAL A 8 4.34 -3.19 -0.07
N VAL A 9 3.91 -2.72 1.08
CA VAL A 9 3.55 -1.32 1.31
C VAL A 9 4.18 -0.79 2.59
N LEU A 10 4.33 0.52 2.66
CA LEU A 10 4.61 1.25 3.89
C LEU A 10 3.27 1.69 4.49
N VAL A 11 3.05 1.39 5.76
CA VAL A 11 1.86 1.86 6.48
C VAL A 11 2.31 2.90 7.49
N THR A 12 1.73 4.08 7.41
CA THR A 12 1.90 5.15 8.41
C THR A 12 0.70 5.22 9.33
N CYS A 13 0.97 5.50 10.59
CA CYS A 13 -0.03 5.68 11.63
C CYS A 13 0.47 6.69 12.66
N LYS A 14 -0.46 7.30 13.37
CA LYS A 14 -0.18 8.30 14.42
C LYS A 14 -0.82 7.85 15.72
N ASN A 15 -0.18 8.09 16.86
CA ASN A 15 -0.80 7.85 18.16
C ASN A 15 -1.66 9.06 18.58
N LEU A 16 -2.34 8.96 19.71
CA LEU A 16 -3.19 10.06 20.24
C LEU A 16 -2.41 11.31 20.63
N GLU A 17 -1.10 11.18 20.88
CA GLU A 17 -0.19 12.31 21.19
C GLU A 17 0.35 13.00 19.94
N GLY A 18 -0.02 12.51 18.74
CA GLY A 18 0.42 13.09 17.47
C GLY A 18 1.77 12.57 16.96
N LYS A 19 2.31 11.48 17.54
CA LYS A 19 3.58 10.90 17.10
C LYS A 19 3.33 9.95 15.93
N ASP A 20 3.97 10.22 14.80
CA ASP A 20 3.94 9.35 13.62
C ASP A 20 4.85 8.12 13.77
N ASN A 21 4.45 7.02 13.16
CA ASN A 21 5.27 5.82 12.97
C ASN A 21 5.01 5.22 11.60
N VAL A 22 6.01 4.51 11.07
CA VAL A 22 5.93 3.80 9.79
C VAL A 22 6.38 2.34 9.96
N PHE A 23 5.77 1.42 9.22
CA PHE A 23 6.19 0.02 9.18
C PHE A 23 5.82 -0.62 7.85
N THR A 24 6.48 -1.71 7.51
CA THR A 24 6.25 -2.45 6.27
C THR A 24 5.23 -3.54 6.47
N VAL A 25 4.31 -3.66 5.52
CA VAL A 25 3.29 -4.71 5.49
C VAL A 25 3.30 -5.37 4.12
N ALA A 26 3.41 -6.71 4.10
CA ALA A 26 3.23 -7.54 2.91
C ALA A 26 1.89 -8.30 2.93
N TRP A 27 1.22 -8.35 4.07
CA TRP A 27 -0.11 -8.99 4.19
C TRP A 27 -1.18 -7.89 4.15
N VAL A 28 -1.42 -7.41 2.94
CA VAL A 28 -2.34 -6.33 2.58
C VAL A 28 -3.09 -6.72 1.31
N GLY A 29 -4.36 -6.37 1.24
CA GLY A 29 -5.17 -6.67 0.07
C GLY A 29 -6.52 -5.96 0.04
N THR A 30 -7.10 -5.89 -1.16
CA THR A 30 -8.47 -5.39 -1.35
C THR A 30 -9.46 -6.47 -0.94
N VAL A 31 -10.45 -6.13 -0.14
CA VAL A 31 -11.48 -7.07 0.35
C VAL A 31 -12.88 -6.74 -0.10
N CYS A 32 -13.17 -5.49 -0.46
CA CYS A 32 -14.48 -5.08 -0.96
C CYS A 32 -14.33 -3.88 -1.92
N SER A 33 -15.22 -3.78 -2.91
CA SER A 33 -15.25 -2.69 -3.87
C SER A 33 -16.36 -1.66 -3.63
N LYS A 34 -17.43 -2.04 -2.92
CA LYS A 34 -18.57 -1.16 -2.58
C LYS A 34 -19.11 -1.51 -1.20
N PRO A 35 -18.77 -0.74 -0.13
CA PRO A 35 -17.78 0.35 -0.15
C PRO A 35 -16.36 -0.16 -0.43
N PRO A 36 -15.43 0.69 -0.89
CA PRO A 36 -14.05 0.27 -1.12
C PRO A 36 -13.36 -0.03 0.21
N MET A 37 -12.85 -1.25 0.37
CA MET A 37 -12.23 -1.70 1.62
C MET A 37 -10.94 -2.47 1.36
N LEU A 38 -10.00 -2.28 2.27
CA LEU A 38 -8.71 -2.96 2.31
C LEU A 38 -8.56 -3.71 3.63
N SER A 39 -7.66 -4.70 3.66
CA SER A 39 -7.22 -5.32 4.90
C SER A 39 -5.71 -5.24 5.04
N ILE A 40 -5.23 -5.12 6.28
CA ILE A 40 -3.83 -5.32 6.66
C ILE A 40 -3.80 -6.28 7.86
N SER A 41 -2.80 -7.17 7.91
CA SER A 41 -2.60 -8.06 9.05
C SER A 41 -1.34 -7.67 9.80
N ILE A 42 -1.48 -7.41 11.11
CA ILE A 42 -0.42 -6.88 11.97
C ILE A 42 -0.26 -7.79 13.18
N ARG A 43 1.00 -8.02 13.59
CA ARG A 43 1.30 -8.70 14.84
C ARG A 43 1.05 -7.77 16.04
N PRO A 44 0.38 -8.24 17.12
CA PRO A 44 0.08 -7.43 18.29
C PRO A 44 1.30 -6.80 18.99
N GLU A 45 2.48 -7.41 18.88
CA GLU A 45 3.71 -6.89 19.50
C GLU A 45 4.34 -5.68 18.77
N ARG A 46 3.84 -5.32 17.57
CA ARG A 46 4.34 -4.16 16.82
C ARG A 46 3.85 -2.85 17.42
N LEU A 47 4.71 -1.83 17.50
CA LEU A 47 4.32 -0.48 17.98
C LEU A 47 3.13 0.08 17.20
N SER A 48 3.13 -0.10 15.89
CA SER A 48 2.05 0.36 15.01
C SER A 48 0.70 -0.27 15.32
N TYR A 49 0.68 -1.49 15.88
CA TYR A 49 -0.55 -2.14 16.32
C TYR A 49 -1.25 -1.31 17.39
N ASP A 50 -0.50 -0.84 18.40
CA ASP A 50 -1.03 0.00 19.48
C ASP A 50 -1.59 1.30 18.91
N TYR A 51 -0.79 2.01 18.08
CA TYR A 51 -1.18 3.28 17.47
C TYR A 51 -2.46 3.17 16.62
N ILE A 52 -2.51 2.16 15.76
CA ILE A 52 -3.66 1.93 14.87
C ILE A 52 -4.90 1.53 15.66
N LYS A 53 -4.73 0.74 16.73
CA LYS A 53 -5.86 0.34 17.58
C LYS A 53 -6.42 1.50 18.40
N GLU A 54 -5.58 2.45 18.82
CA GLU A 54 -6.01 3.65 19.54
C GLU A 54 -6.78 4.63 18.63
N THR A 55 -6.28 4.86 17.42
CA THR A 55 -6.81 5.90 16.52
C THR A 55 -7.84 5.37 15.54
N MET A 56 -7.87 4.06 15.30
CA MET A 56 -8.74 3.38 14.33
C MET A 56 -8.55 3.87 12.89
N GLU A 57 -7.33 4.33 12.56
CA GLU A 57 -7.00 4.85 11.24
C GLU A 57 -5.51 4.65 10.89
N PHE A 58 -5.23 4.62 9.60
CA PHE A 58 -3.88 4.51 9.06
C PHE A 58 -3.86 4.95 7.58
N ILE A 59 -2.66 5.14 7.03
CA ILE A 59 -2.47 5.38 5.59
C ILE A 59 -1.58 4.28 5.00
N ILE A 60 -2.01 3.71 3.87
CA ILE A 60 -1.19 2.83 3.05
C ILE A 60 -0.46 3.68 2.02
N ASN A 61 0.87 3.58 1.99
CA ASN A 61 1.73 4.25 1.03
C ASN A 61 2.35 3.17 0.11
N LEU A 62 2.12 3.26 -1.19
CA LEU A 62 2.67 2.33 -2.18
C LEU A 62 4.05 2.82 -2.60
N PRO A 63 5.14 2.15 -2.17
CA PRO A 63 6.49 2.57 -2.50
C PRO A 63 6.86 2.20 -3.94
N SER A 64 7.68 3.02 -4.57
CA SER A 64 8.36 2.66 -5.81
C SER A 64 9.65 1.88 -5.52
N LYS A 65 10.28 1.36 -6.56
CA LYS A 65 11.59 0.69 -6.45
C LYS A 65 12.69 1.58 -5.83
N LYS A 66 12.51 2.91 -5.82
CA LYS A 66 13.46 3.83 -5.20
C LYS A 66 13.49 3.70 -3.67
N GLN A 67 12.37 3.32 -3.05
CA GLN A 67 12.22 3.17 -1.60
C GLN A 67 12.44 1.73 -1.12
N THR A 68 12.98 0.81 -1.93
CA THR A 68 13.12 -0.61 -1.54
C THR A 68 13.95 -0.79 -0.26
N LYS A 69 15.02 -0.01 -0.09
CA LYS A 69 15.87 -0.03 1.11
C LYS A 69 15.10 0.42 2.35
N GLU A 70 14.32 1.47 2.24
CA GLU A 70 13.49 2.01 3.32
C GLU A 70 12.35 1.04 3.68
N VAL A 71 11.78 0.37 2.68
CA VAL A 71 10.77 -0.69 2.88
C VAL A 71 11.35 -1.83 3.72
N ASP A 72 12.53 -2.33 3.37
CA ASP A 72 13.21 -3.38 4.14
C ASP A 72 13.52 -2.89 5.57
N PHE A 73 14.13 -1.73 5.69
CA PHE A 73 14.48 -1.13 6.98
C PHE A 73 13.28 -0.97 7.90
N CYS A 74 12.16 -0.44 7.40
CA CYS A 74 10.92 -0.26 8.16
C CYS A 74 10.27 -1.59 8.59
N GLY A 75 10.51 -2.67 7.85
CA GLY A 75 10.05 -4.02 8.17
C GLY A 75 10.86 -4.68 9.30
N VAL A 76 12.16 -4.45 9.32
CA VAL A 76 13.11 -5.08 10.26
C VAL A 76 13.21 -4.31 11.57
N ARG A 77 13.26 -2.96 11.52
CA ARG A 77 13.47 -2.12 12.72
C ARG A 77 12.18 -1.81 13.46
N SER A 78 12.29 -1.71 14.80
CA SER A 78 11.17 -1.34 15.66
C SER A 78 11.11 0.17 15.90
N GLY A 79 9.92 0.78 15.74
CA GLY A 79 9.68 2.17 16.10
C GLY A 79 9.77 2.47 17.61
N ARG A 80 9.86 1.42 18.46
CA ARG A 80 10.15 1.57 19.90
C ARG A 80 11.61 1.94 20.16
N GLN A 81 12.51 1.64 19.24
CA GLN A 81 13.96 1.81 19.40
C GLN A 81 14.53 2.95 18.55
N ILE A 82 13.89 3.25 17.43
CA ILE A 82 14.42 4.17 16.44
C ILE A 82 13.30 4.94 15.75
N ASP A 83 13.54 6.21 15.45
CA ASP A 83 12.67 7.02 14.60
C ASP A 83 12.91 6.68 13.12
N LYS A 84 12.09 5.78 12.60
CA LYS A 84 12.23 5.27 11.23
C LYS A 84 11.93 6.32 10.17
N ILE A 85 11.07 7.30 10.46
CA ILE A 85 10.75 8.39 9.55
C ILE A 85 11.98 9.27 9.33
N LYS A 86 12.65 9.64 10.41
CA LYS A 86 13.88 10.42 10.38
C LYS A 86 15.03 9.65 9.71
N GLU A 87 15.22 8.37 10.08
CA GLU A 87 16.31 7.54 9.52
C GLU A 87 16.14 7.28 8.01
N CYS A 88 14.91 7.15 7.54
CA CYS A 88 14.61 7.00 6.11
C CYS A 88 14.51 8.34 5.37
N ALA A 89 14.65 9.47 6.06
CA ALA A 89 14.49 10.82 5.52
C ALA A 89 13.15 11.02 4.79
N PHE A 90 12.07 10.39 5.26
CA PHE A 90 10.75 10.55 4.68
C PHE A 90 10.16 11.93 4.94
N THR A 91 9.58 12.53 3.90
CA THR A 91 8.78 13.74 4.00
C THR A 91 7.33 13.37 4.25
N LEU A 92 6.83 13.73 5.43
CA LEU A 92 5.43 13.50 5.77
C LEU A 92 4.55 14.67 5.37
N GLN A 93 3.33 14.34 4.95
CA GLN A 93 2.25 15.30 4.76
C GLN A 93 1.00 14.78 5.47
N GLU A 94 0.28 15.67 6.14
CA GLU A 94 -0.95 15.31 6.86
C GLU A 94 -2.03 14.80 5.90
N GLY A 95 -2.77 13.79 6.34
CA GLY A 95 -3.92 13.28 5.62
C GLY A 95 -5.08 14.28 5.58
N GLU A 96 -5.98 14.12 4.63
CA GLU A 96 -7.18 14.96 4.50
C GLU A 96 -8.36 14.44 5.34
N LYS A 97 -8.50 13.14 5.46
CA LYS A 97 -9.64 12.46 6.09
C LYS A 97 -9.26 11.74 7.38
N VAL A 98 -7.98 11.47 7.58
CA VAL A 98 -7.43 10.84 8.78
C VAL A 98 -6.33 11.70 9.38
N LYS A 99 -6.04 11.54 10.67
CA LYS A 99 -5.00 12.30 11.39
C LYS A 99 -3.59 11.82 11.07
N SER A 100 -3.45 10.60 10.56
CA SER A 100 -2.17 10.04 10.15
C SER A 100 -1.59 10.80 8.96
N SER A 101 -0.26 10.81 8.85
CA SER A 101 0.44 11.48 7.75
C SER A 101 0.85 10.46 6.68
N TYR A 102 0.89 10.86 5.41
CA TYR A 102 1.40 10.03 4.32
C TYR A 102 2.82 10.42 3.91
N ILE A 103 3.49 9.51 3.20
CA ILE A 103 4.87 9.67 2.72
C ILE A 103 4.83 10.26 1.30
N LYS A 104 5.36 11.48 1.13
CA LYS A 104 5.36 12.20 -0.16
C LYS A 104 6.15 11.50 -1.25
N GLU A 105 7.18 10.73 -0.90
CA GLU A 105 8.01 9.97 -1.84
C GLU A 105 7.30 8.75 -2.44
N CYS A 106 6.15 8.36 -1.89
CA CYS A 106 5.34 7.26 -2.41
C CYS A 106 4.31 7.77 -3.42
N PRO A 107 4.28 7.25 -4.65
CA PRO A 107 3.44 7.78 -5.73
C PRO A 107 1.92 7.57 -5.53
N VAL A 108 1.53 6.74 -4.58
CA VAL A 108 0.12 6.49 -4.23
C VAL A 108 -0.01 6.33 -2.73
N ASN A 109 -0.96 7.06 -2.13
CA ASN A 109 -1.25 7.01 -0.71
C ASN A 109 -2.75 6.86 -0.50
N ILE A 110 -3.17 5.97 0.42
CA ILE A 110 -4.57 5.57 0.61
C ILE A 110 -4.94 5.75 2.07
N GLU A 111 -5.83 6.68 2.37
CA GLU A 111 -6.32 6.95 3.71
C GLU A 111 -7.42 5.97 4.10
N CYS A 112 -7.25 5.32 5.24
CA CYS A 112 -8.09 4.23 5.68
C CYS A 112 -8.62 4.44 7.11
N LYS A 113 -9.90 4.13 7.30
CA LYS A 113 -10.54 4.08 8.61
C LYS A 113 -11.02 2.68 8.92
N ILE A 114 -10.61 2.14 10.08
CA ILE A 114 -10.92 0.76 10.48
C ILE A 114 -12.42 0.61 10.76
N LYS A 115 -12.97 -0.47 10.24
CA LYS A 115 -14.36 -0.91 10.45
C LYS A 115 -14.44 -2.13 11.36
N ASP A 116 -13.46 -3.03 11.25
CA ASP A 116 -13.44 -4.27 12.02
C ASP A 116 -12.02 -4.77 12.27
N ILE A 117 -11.85 -5.53 13.33
CA ILE A 117 -10.58 -6.17 13.72
C ILE A 117 -10.84 -7.63 14.03
N ILE A 118 -10.28 -8.52 13.20
CA ILE A 118 -10.45 -9.97 13.34
C ILE A 118 -9.20 -10.58 13.94
N LYS A 119 -9.33 -11.23 15.09
CA LYS A 119 -8.22 -11.94 15.75
C LYS A 119 -7.98 -13.29 15.09
N LEU A 120 -6.77 -13.51 14.57
CA LEU A 120 -6.43 -14.71 13.81
C LEU A 120 -5.27 -15.55 14.43
N GLY A 121 -4.89 -15.26 15.65
CA GLY A 121 -3.76 -15.92 16.33
C GLY A 121 -2.50 -15.06 16.32
N SER A 122 -1.51 -15.35 15.46
CA SER A 122 -0.24 -14.57 15.43
C SER A 122 -0.39 -13.15 14.86
N HIS A 123 -1.45 -12.89 14.16
CA HIS A 123 -1.78 -11.57 13.57
C HIS A 123 -3.25 -11.29 13.77
N ASP A 124 -3.57 -10.03 13.97
CA ASP A 124 -4.94 -9.53 13.85
C ASP A 124 -5.09 -8.86 12.47
N MET A 125 -6.22 -9.13 11.81
CA MET A 125 -6.56 -8.53 10.52
C MET A 125 -7.46 -7.32 10.75
N PHE A 126 -6.98 -6.17 10.29
CA PHE A 126 -7.70 -4.90 10.32
C PHE A 126 -8.38 -4.69 8.98
N ILE A 127 -9.72 -4.61 8.98
CA ILE A 127 -10.53 -4.30 7.81
C ILE A 127 -10.85 -2.80 7.86
N ALA A 128 -10.50 -2.08 6.81
CA ALA A 128 -10.63 -0.64 6.77
C ALA A 128 -11.30 -0.15 5.47
N GLU A 129 -12.16 0.85 5.60
CA GLU A 129 -12.74 1.58 4.50
C GLU A 129 -11.76 2.60 3.95
N VAL A 130 -11.64 2.68 2.63
CA VAL A 130 -10.86 3.71 1.94
C VAL A 130 -11.67 5.00 1.92
N LEU A 131 -11.13 6.07 2.51
CA LEU A 131 -11.77 7.38 2.59
C LEU A 131 -11.29 8.33 1.50
N CYS A 132 -10.01 8.26 1.15
CA CYS A 132 -9.36 9.13 0.18
C CYS A 132 -8.13 8.43 -0.41
N SER A 133 -7.73 8.82 -1.63
CA SER A 133 -6.49 8.36 -2.26
C SER A 133 -5.79 9.54 -2.90
N HIS A 134 -4.49 9.70 -2.60
CA HIS A 134 -3.60 10.66 -3.21
C HIS A 134 -2.75 9.92 -4.24
N ILE A 135 -2.70 10.43 -5.46
CA ILE A 135 -2.00 9.80 -6.59
C ILE A 135 -1.20 10.88 -7.29
N ASP A 136 0.08 10.61 -7.54
CA ASP A 136 0.96 11.54 -8.26
C ASP A 136 0.38 11.90 -9.63
N GLU A 137 0.39 13.18 -9.98
CA GLU A 137 -0.14 13.69 -11.24
C GLU A 137 0.53 13.05 -12.46
N ASP A 138 1.81 12.73 -12.38
CA ASP A 138 2.58 12.05 -13.42
C ASP A 138 2.05 10.66 -13.79
N LEU A 139 1.20 10.09 -12.95
CA LEU A 139 0.57 8.80 -13.21
C LEU A 139 -0.69 8.90 -14.06
N PHE A 140 -1.22 10.10 -14.29
CA PHE A 140 -2.39 10.31 -15.15
C PHE A 140 -1.98 10.59 -16.60
N ASP A 141 -2.85 10.25 -17.53
CA ASP A 141 -2.78 10.73 -18.91
C ASP A 141 -3.80 11.86 -19.14
N GLU A 142 -3.80 12.43 -20.34
CA GLU A 142 -4.70 13.52 -20.76
C GLU A 142 -6.21 13.17 -20.68
N LYS A 143 -6.54 11.90 -20.40
CA LYS A 143 -7.90 11.37 -20.27
C LYS A 143 -8.21 10.91 -18.85
N ASP A 144 -7.46 11.39 -17.87
CA ASP A 144 -7.56 11.02 -16.46
C ASP A 144 -7.43 9.51 -16.17
N LYS A 145 -6.78 8.77 -17.08
CA LYS A 145 -6.49 7.36 -16.85
C LYS A 145 -5.21 7.20 -16.05
N ILE A 146 -5.29 6.41 -14.98
CA ILE A 146 -4.12 6.10 -14.15
C ILE A 146 -3.24 5.04 -14.82
N HIS A 147 -1.93 5.30 -14.86
CA HIS A 147 -0.89 4.46 -15.41
C HIS A 147 0.01 3.91 -14.31
N PHE A 148 -0.45 2.88 -13.59
CA PHE A 148 0.31 2.27 -12.49
C PHE A 148 1.66 1.69 -12.91
N GLU A 149 1.84 1.33 -14.18
CA GLU A 149 3.13 0.89 -14.72
C GLU A 149 4.22 1.97 -14.67
N LYS A 150 3.83 3.25 -14.59
CA LYS A 150 4.75 4.38 -14.42
C LYS A 150 5.22 4.53 -12.95
N ALA A 151 4.42 4.08 -11.99
CA ALA A 151 4.72 4.20 -10.56
C ALA A 151 5.93 3.35 -10.12
N ASN A 152 6.39 2.40 -10.94
CA ASN A 152 7.50 1.49 -10.64
C ASN A 152 7.34 0.80 -9.28
N LEU A 153 6.13 0.35 -8.97
CA LEU A 153 5.81 -0.34 -7.73
C LEU A 153 6.63 -1.64 -7.58
N ILE A 154 6.72 -2.12 -6.36
CA ILE A 154 7.45 -3.34 -6.02
C ILE A 154 6.51 -4.41 -5.46
N SER A 155 6.93 -5.66 -5.58
CA SER A 155 6.32 -6.82 -4.93
C SER A 155 7.33 -7.54 -4.05
N TYR A 156 6.83 -8.36 -3.12
CA TYR A 156 7.63 -9.17 -2.22
C TYR A 156 7.37 -10.65 -2.47
N SER A 157 8.43 -11.45 -2.52
CA SER A 157 8.34 -12.91 -2.67
C SER A 157 9.51 -13.59 -1.97
N HIS A 158 9.21 -14.47 -1.01
CA HIS A 158 10.20 -15.32 -0.34
C HIS A 158 11.43 -14.61 0.23
N GLY A 159 11.27 -13.41 0.78
CA GLY A 159 12.38 -12.66 1.37
C GLY A 159 13.09 -11.70 0.40
N GLU A 160 12.60 -11.58 -0.83
CA GLU A 160 13.18 -10.73 -1.86
C GLU A 160 12.17 -9.74 -2.41
N TYR A 161 12.66 -8.60 -2.90
CA TYR A 161 11.85 -7.54 -3.52
C TYR A 161 12.02 -7.57 -5.03
N PHE A 162 10.92 -7.49 -5.76
CA PHE A 162 10.90 -7.53 -7.23
C PHE A 162 10.23 -6.29 -7.80
N SER A 163 10.77 -5.77 -8.89
CA SER A 163 10.07 -4.76 -9.68
C SER A 163 9.03 -5.43 -10.59
N LEU A 164 7.90 -4.75 -10.81
CA LEU A 164 6.91 -5.20 -11.77
C LEU A 164 7.38 -4.92 -13.21
N SER A 165 7.08 -5.83 -14.14
CA SER A 165 7.27 -5.56 -15.57
C SER A 165 6.39 -4.39 -16.00
N LYS A 166 6.91 -3.55 -16.90
CA LYS A 166 6.09 -2.49 -17.54
C LYS A 166 5.22 -3.03 -18.66
N GLU A 167 5.50 -4.26 -19.12
CA GLU A 167 4.73 -4.90 -20.18
C GLU A 167 3.53 -5.63 -19.60
N ALA A 168 2.34 -5.25 -20.04
CA ALA A 168 1.12 -5.97 -19.73
C ALA A 168 1.03 -7.25 -20.57
N ILE A 169 0.86 -8.39 -19.92
CA ILE A 169 0.65 -9.69 -20.61
C ILE A 169 -0.70 -9.71 -21.36
N GLY A 170 -1.70 -8.96 -20.86
CA GLY A 170 -3.02 -8.87 -21.46
C GLY A 170 -3.89 -7.83 -20.75
N LYS A 171 -5.03 -7.52 -21.32
CA LYS A 171 -6.06 -6.65 -20.74
C LYS A 171 -7.17 -7.49 -20.12
N PHE A 172 -7.84 -6.97 -19.09
CA PHE A 172 -9.02 -7.65 -18.56
C PHE A 172 -10.02 -7.99 -19.67
N GLY A 173 -10.45 -9.23 -19.73
CA GLY A 173 -11.34 -9.74 -20.78
C GLY A 173 -10.66 -10.10 -22.11
N TYR A 174 -9.33 -10.02 -22.23
CA TYR A 174 -8.64 -10.34 -23.50
C TYR A 174 -8.86 -11.79 -23.97
N SER A 175 -9.10 -12.74 -23.06
CA SER A 175 -9.32 -14.16 -23.36
C SER A 175 -10.62 -14.41 -24.12
N VAL A 176 -11.62 -13.54 -23.98
CA VAL A 176 -12.93 -13.64 -24.63
C VAL A 176 -13.13 -12.61 -25.75
N MET A 177 -12.11 -11.83 -26.09
CA MET A 177 -12.17 -10.87 -27.18
C MET A 177 -12.27 -11.57 -28.53
N LYS A 178 -13.32 -11.26 -29.31
CA LYS A 178 -13.46 -11.75 -30.71
C LYS A 178 -12.25 -11.27 -31.52
N LYS A 179 -11.54 -12.20 -32.20
CA LYS A 179 -10.51 -11.85 -33.19
C LYS A 179 -11.15 -10.97 -34.27
N ARG A 180 -10.67 -9.73 -34.45
CA ARG A 180 -11.07 -8.92 -35.60
C ARG A 180 -10.76 -9.73 -36.85
N LYS A 181 -11.79 -10.08 -37.65
CA LYS A 181 -11.58 -10.63 -39.00
C LYS A 181 -10.73 -9.64 -39.77
N ARG A 182 -9.52 -10.05 -40.17
CA ARG A 182 -8.77 -9.30 -41.18
C ARG A 182 -9.65 -9.27 -42.44
N VAL A 183 -10.21 -8.11 -42.79
CA VAL A 183 -10.79 -7.88 -44.09
C VAL A 183 -9.59 -7.94 -45.05
N LYS A 184 -9.49 -9.04 -45.81
CA LYS A 184 -8.58 -9.08 -46.97
C LYS A 184 -9.11 -8.05 -47.94
N GLY A 185 -8.39 -6.91 -48.05
CA GLY A 185 -8.60 -5.95 -49.14
C GLY A 185 -8.36 -6.68 -50.43
N GLY A 186 -9.36 -6.63 -51.31
CA GLY A 186 -9.24 -7.01 -52.70
C GLY A 186 -8.41 -6.05 -53.51
#